data_4174991d35336ff17bfbe2577a937961
#
_entry.id   4174991d35336ff17bfbe2577a937961
#
_cell.length_a   1.000
_cell.length_b   1.000
_cell.length_c   1.000
_cell.angle_alpha   90.00
_cell.angle_beta   90.00
_cell.angle_gamma   90.00
#
_symmetry.space_group_name_H-M   'P 1'
#
loop_
_entity.id
_entity.type
_entity.pdbx_description
1 polymer ?
#
loop_
_entity_poly.entity_id
_entity_poly.type
_entity_poly.pdbx_seq_one_letter_code
_entity_poly.pdbx_strand_id
1 'polypeptide(L)'
;MLKSKINRQPTTWIIEQIKLLAPKRKIQILDFASGNGRNSIHLAGKNRNITAIDKNSMKLVQYDHFEHINTICFDLETNQNWPLKEKYYDIIIVVNYLYRPKIKKLINLLKNGGYLFYETFSVGNKRYGSPKYPDFLLNNRELINLFSKENEILSYFNGKVIEEKISIKQRCLIKKTS
;
A
#
# COMPACT_ATOMS: atom_id res chain seq x y z
N MET A 1 -19.94 9.50 22.78
CA MET A 1 -19.05 10.20 21.82
C MET A 1 -17.66 9.58 21.86
N LEU A 2 -17.42 8.52 21.12
CA LEU A 2 -16.10 7.91 20.99
C LEU A 2 -15.39 8.56 19.79
N LYS A 3 -14.66 9.65 20.04
CA LYS A 3 -13.57 10.05 19.14
C LYS A 3 -12.46 9.03 19.28
N SER A 4 -12.62 7.89 18.61
CA SER A 4 -11.53 6.90 18.52
C SER A 4 -10.38 7.54 17.76
N LYS A 5 -9.20 7.43 18.33
CA LYS A 5 -7.90 7.92 17.87
C LYS A 5 -7.53 7.38 16.49
N ILE A 6 -8.20 7.86 15.44
CA ILE A 6 -7.71 7.75 14.05
C ILE A 6 -6.66 8.88 13.92
N ASN A 7 -5.57 8.77 14.63
CA ASN A 7 -4.54 9.80 14.60
C ASN A 7 -3.16 9.18 14.32
N ARG A 8 -3.10 8.30 13.32
CA ARG A 8 -1.82 7.91 12.75
C ARG A 8 -1.61 8.73 11.49
N GLN A 9 -0.50 9.43 11.45
CA GLN A 9 -0.09 10.18 10.26
C GLN A 9 -0.02 9.24 9.06
N PRO A 10 -0.46 9.68 7.87
CA PRO A 10 -0.31 8.90 6.64
C PRO A 10 1.16 8.68 6.34
N THR A 11 1.46 7.77 5.44
CA THR A 11 2.82 7.51 4.98
C THR A 11 3.31 8.68 4.12
N THR A 12 4.06 9.60 4.70
CA THR A 12 4.39 10.93 4.13
C THR A 12 4.96 10.83 2.71
N TRP A 13 5.94 9.97 2.48
CA TRP A 13 6.56 9.86 1.16
C TRP A 13 5.56 9.45 0.05
N ILE A 14 4.57 8.61 0.38
CA ILE A 14 3.51 8.21 -0.56
C ILE A 14 2.63 9.41 -0.89
N ILE A 15 2.21 10.15 0.13
CA ILE A 15 1.33 11.30 -0.05
C ILE A 15 1.99 12.37 -0.91
N GLU A 16 3.26 12.65 -0.66
CA GLU A 16 4.04 13.63 -1.43
C GLU A 16 4.18 13.21 -2.90
N GLN A 17 4.54 11.96 -3.16
CA GLN A 17 4.67 11.44 -4.52
C GLN A 17 3.33 11.40 -5.26
N ILE A 18 2.24 11.03 -4.60
CA ILE A 18 0.90 11.04 -5.21
C ILE A 18 0.49 12.45 -5.61
N LYS A 19 0.81 13.48 -4.83
CA LYS A 19 0.54 14.87 -5.20
C LYS A 19 1.23 15.28 -6.49
N LEU A 20 2.42 14.75 -6.77
CA LEU A 20 3.21 15.06 -7.97
C LEU A 20 2.76 14.24 -9.19
N LEU A 21 2.44 12.95 -8.98
CA LEU A 21 2.21 11.99 -10.05
C LEU A 21 0.74 11.81 -10.42
N ALA A 22 -0.18 12.11 -9.51
CA ALA A 22 -1.60 11.87 -9.75
C ALA A 22 -2.12 12.80 -10.86
N PRO A 23 -2.78 12.24 -11.90
CA PRO A 23 -3.39 13.06 -12.94
C PRO A 23 -4.50 13.93 -12.38
N LYS A 24 -4.77 15.06 -13.04
CA LYS A 24 -5.82 16.02 -12.63
C LYS A 24 -7.26 15.49 -12.80
N ARG A 25 -7.43 14.36 -13.49
CA ARG A 25 -8.72 13.68 -13.64
C ARG A 25 -9.10 12.86 -12.40
N LYS A 26 -10.32 12.35 -12.35
CA LYS A 26 -10.76 11.39 -11.35
C LYS A 26 -9.98 10.08 -11.47
N ILE A 27 -9.42 9.60 -10.35
CA ILE A 27 -8.58 8.39 -10.30
C ILE A 27 -9.11 7.37 -9.30
N GLN A 28 -8.74 6.11 -9.52
CA GLN A 28 -9.03 4.97 -8.66
C GLN A 28 -7.76 4.57 -7.92
N ILE A 29 -7.80 4.57 -6.60
CA ILE A 29 -6.69 4.19 -5.73
C ILE A 29 -7.09 2.94 -4.94
N LEU A 30 -6.21 1.95 -4.89
CA LEU A 30 -6.32 0.80 -4.01
C LEU A 30 -5.38 0.95 -2.82
N ASP A 31 -5.93 0.94 -1.62
CA ASP A 31 -5.17 0.81 -0.36
C ASP A 31 -5.24 -0.67 0.06
N PHE A 32 -4.17 -1.40 -0.23
CA PHE A 32 -4.10 -2.85 -0.09
C PHE A 32 -3.55 -3.24 1.29
N ALA A 33 -4.29 -4.05 2.04
CA ALA A 33 -4.08 -4.30 3.47
C ALA A 33 -4.12 -2.98 4.27
N SER A 34 -5.20 -2.23 4.10
CA SER A 34 -5.37 -0.83 4.50
C SER A 34 -5.35 -0.57 6.01
N GLY A 35 -5.56 -1.61 6.82
CA GLY A 35 -5.61 -1.50 8.27
C GLY A 35 -6.65 -0.48 8.75
N ASN A 36 -6.23 0.49 9.55
CA ASN A 36 -7.10 1.55 10.08
C ASN A 36 -7.34 2.71 9.09
N GLY A 37 -6.99 2.55 7.82
CA GLY A 37 -7.29 3.51 6.77
C GLY A 37 -6.52 4.83 6.81
N ARG A 38 -5.38 4.89 7.48
CA ARG A 38 -4.61 6.16 7.63
C ARG A 38 -4.25 6.81 6.29
N ASN A 39 -3.91 6.01 5.28
CA ASN A 39 -3.64 6.51 3.93
C ASN A 39 -4.96 6.78 3.18
N SER A 40 -5.92 5.87 3.27
CA SER A 40 -7.24 5.99 2.63
C SER A 40 -7.94 7.29 3.00
N ILE A 41 -8.08 7.57 4.30
CA ILE A 41 -8.76 8.76 4.83
C ILE A 41 -8.07 10.05 4.34
N HIS A 42 -6.73 10.05 4.33
CA HIS A 42 -5.98 11.22 3.92
C HIS A 42 -6.03 11.48 2.40
N LEU A 43 -6.14 10.41 1.59
CA LEU A 43 -6.14 10.50 0.13
C LEU A 43 -7.52 10.70 -0.48
N ALA A 44 -8.59 10.26 0.20
CA ALA A 44 -9.95 10.36 -0.31
C ALA A 44 -10.36 11.82 -0.63
N GLY A 45 -11.15 12.00 -1.67
CA GLY A 45 -11.63 13.31 -2.07
C GLY A 45 -12.30 13.30 -3.44
N LYS A 46 -12.84 14.44 -3.84
CA LYS A 46 -13.67 14.61 -5.05
C LYS A 46 -13.10 13.94 -6.33
N ASN A 47 -11.79 13.96 -6.48
CA ASN A 47 -11.11 13.37 -7.66
C ASN A 47 -10.36 12.07 -7.32
N ARG A 48 -10.56 11.47 -6.16
CA ARG A 48 -9.85 10.28 -5.70
C ARG A 48 -10.82 9.33 -5.02
N ASN A 49 -11.20 8.27 -5.73
CA ASN A 49 -11.97 7.17 -5.15
C ASN A 49 -11.01 6.12 -4.60
N ILE A 50 -11.20 5.75 -3.36
CA ILE A 50 -10.38 4.78 -2.67
C ILE A 50 -11.14 3.46 -2.57
N THR A 51 -10.50 2.36 -2.95
CA THR A 51 -10.89 1.01 -2.52
C THR A 51 -9.92 0.60 -1.41
N ALA A 52 -10.43 0.38 -0.21
CA ALA A 52 -9.64 -0.05 0.93
C ALA A 52 -9.99 -1.49 1.27
N ILE A 53 -9.01 -2.40 1.20
CA ILE A 53 -9.21 -3.82 1.47
C ILE A 53 -8.37 -4.29 2.65
N ASP A 54 -8.98 -4.97 3.61
CA ASP A 54 -8.33 -5.58 4.77
C ASP A 54 -9.17 -6.74 5.30
N LYS A 55 -8.56 -7.69 6.00
CA LYS A 55 -9.29 -8.81 6.62
C LYS A 55 -10.00 -8.45 7.92
N ASN A 56 -9.65 -7.35 8.54
CA ASN A 56 -10.18 -6.94 9.81
C ASN A 56 -11.35 -5.96 9.65
N SER A 57 -12.59 -6.50 9.69
CA SER A 57 -13.81 -5.70 9.56
C SER A 57 -13.94 -4.59 10.60
N MET A 58 -13.46 -4.82 11.84
CA MET A 58 -13.52 -3.81 12.91
C MET A 58 -12.61 -2.60 12.64
N LYS A 59 -11.57 -2.78 11.82
CA LYS A 59 -10.76 -1.65 11.37
C LYS A 59 -11.44 -0.91 10.24
N LEU A 60 -12.05 -1.62 9.29
CA LEU A 60 -12.73 -1.03 8.13
C LEU A 60 -13.92 -0.17 8.54
N VAL A 61 -14.76 -0.62 9.45
CA VAL A 61 -15.95 0.11 9.93
C VAL A 61 -15.64 1.50 10.51
N GLN A 62 -14.38 1.74 10.89
CA GLN A 62 -13.99 3.04 11.43
C GLN A 62 -13.96 4.15 10.37
N TYR A 63 -13.91 3.79 9.09
CA TYR A 63 -13.80 4.75 7.99
C TYR A 63 -14.61 4.39 6.73
N ASP A 64 -15.48 3.39 6.79
CA ASP A 64 -16.37 3.01 5.69
C ASP A 64 -17.45 4.07 5.39
N HIS A 65 -17.72 4.95 6.36
CA HIS A 65 -18.64 6.08 6.23
C HIS A 65 -18.04 7.33 5.56
N PHE A 66 -16.72 7.33 5.29
CA PHE A 66 -16.09 8.46 4.61
C PHE A 66 -16.48 8.48 3.13
N GLU A 67 -16.89 9.64 2.64
CA GLU A 67 -17.17 9.84 1.22
C GLU A 67 -15.95 9.52 0.37
N HIS A 68 -16.15 8.90 -0.78
CA HIS A 68 -15.12 8.45 -1.70
C HIS A 68 -14.23 7.28 -1.20
N ILE A 69 -14.60 6.61 -0.11
CA ILE A 69 -13.96 5.36 0.33
C ILE A 69 -14.95 4.21 0.23
N ASN A 70 -14.55 3.14 -0.46
CA ASN A 70 -15.25 1.87 -0.50
C ASN A 70 -14.41 0.82 0.21
N THR A 71 -14.95 0.18 1.26
CA THR A 71 -14.25 -0.83 2.04
C THR A 71 -14.62 -2.23 1.59
N ILE A 72 -13.64 -3.14 1.56
CA ILE A 72 -13.82 -4.56 1.26
C ILE A 72 -13.19 -5.37 2.38
N CYS A 73 -14.00 -6.16 3.10
CA CYS A 73 -13.50 -7.10 4.09
C CYS A 73 -13.12 -8.42 3.40
N PHE A 74 -11.82 -8.73 3.33
CA PHE A 74 -11.35 -9.95 2.67
C PHE A 74 -9.95 -10.34 3.17
N ASP A 75 -9.73 -11.65 3.38
CA ASP A 75 -8.39 -12.16 3.69
C ASP A 75 -7.58 -12.35 2.40
N LEU A 76 -6.57 -11.50 2.23
CA LEU A 76 -5.71 -11.45 1.05
C LEU A 76 -4.75 -12.65 0.91
N GLU A 77 -4.61 -13.45 1.97
CA GLU A 77 -3.67 -14.58 2.05
C GLU A 77 -4.33 -15.94 1.72
N THR A 78 -5.63 -15.93 1.41
CA THR A 78 -6.35 -17.15 1.00
C THR A 78 -5.97 -17.57 -0.42
N ASN A 79 -6.32 -18.82 -0.80
CA ASN A 79 -6.15 -19.31 -2.17
C ASN A 79 -7.17 -18.70 -3.16
N GLN A 80 -8.23 -18.05 -2.66
CA GLN A 80 -9.26 -17.43 -3.49
C GLN A 80 -8.69 -16.25 -4.30
N ASN A 81 -9.32 -15.94 -5.42
CA ASN A 81 -9.03 -14.71 -6.14
C ASN A 81 -9.49 -13.50 -5.33
N TRP A 82 -8.71 -12.43 -5.38
CA TRP A 82 -9.10 -11.18 -4.75
C TRP A 82 -10.36 -10.61 -5.42
N PRO A 83 -11.33 -10.08 -4.65
CA PRO A 83 -12.53 -9.44 -5.19
C PRO A 83 -12.22 -8.03 -5.73
N LEU A 84 -11.19 -7.93 -6.55
CA LEU A 84 -10.63 -6.70 -7.09
C LEU A 84 -10.61 -6.77 -8.63
N LYS A 85 -10.86 -5.64 -9.28
CA LYS A 85 -10.86 -5.55 -10.74
C LYS A 85 -9.44 -5.42 -11.27
N GLU A 86 -9.10 -6.24 -12.27
CA GLU A 86 -7.84 -6.09 -13.02
C GLU A 86 -7.86 -4.85 -13.91
N LYS A 87 -6.67 -4.28 -14.17
CA LYS A 87 -6.47 -3.09 -15.02
C LYS A 87 -7.40 -1.91 -14.67
N TYR A 88 -7.69 -1.76 -13.38
CA TYR A 88 -8.67 -0.79 -12.93
C TYR A 88 -8.10 0.37 -12.12
N TYR A 89 -7.04 0.13 -11.34
CA TYR A 89 -6.49 1.13 -10.45
C TYR A 89 -5.41 1.97 -11.14
N ASP A 90 -5.47 3.28 -10.92
CA ASP A 90 -4.42 4.20 -11.34
C ASP A 90 -3.23 4.16 -10.38
N ILE A 91 -3.52 3.92 -9.10
CA ILE A 91 -2.53 3.84 -8.02
C ILE A 91 -2.88 2.67 -7.09
N ILE A 92 -1.86 1.91 -6.69
CA ILE A 92 -1.95 0.92 -5.62
C ILE A 92 -0.96 1.30 -4.53
N ILE A 93 -1.41 1.24 -3.27
CA ILE A 93 -0.60 1.49 -2.07
C ILE A 93 -0.54 0.21 -1.26
N VAL A 94 0.66 -0.20 -0.87
CA VAL A 94 0.91 -1.33 0.04
C VAL A 94 1.87 -0.87 1.12
N VAL A 95 1.42 -0.84 2.37
CA VAL A 95 2.22 -0.36 3.51
C VAL A 95 2.19 -1.36 4.66
N ASN A 96 3.40 -1.75 5.11
CA ASN A 96 3.59 -2.68 6.23
C ASN A 96 2.87 -4.03 6.05
N TYR A 97 2.82 -4.51 4.81
CA TYR A 97 2.25 -5.79 4.45
C TYR A 97 3.18 -6.56 3.51
N LEU A 98 3.31 -7.88 3.69
CA LEU A 98 4.11 -8.74 2.85
C LEU A 98 3.47 -10.13 2.77
N TYR A 99 3.04 -10.51 1.57
CA TYR A 99 2.59 -11.87 1.24
C TYR A 99 3.17 -12.28 -0.12
N ARG A 100 4.31 -12.96 -0.07
CA ARG A 100 5.11 -13.31 -1.26
C ARG A 100 4.38 -14.13 -2.32
N PRO A 101 3.52 -15.13 -1.95
CA PRO A 101 2.87 -15.98 -2.95
C PRO A 101 2.05 -15.21 -4.00
N LYS A 102 1.56 -14.03 -3.67
CA LYS A 102 0.68 -13.25 -4.56
C LYS A 102 1.21 -11.83 -4.88
N ILE A 103 2.39 -11.47 -4.40
CA ILE A 103 2.89 -10.09 -4.50
C ILE A 103 2.94 -9.56 -5.96
N LYS A 104 3.34 -10.41 -6.91
CA LYS A 104 3.40 -10.02 -8.33
C LYS A 104 2.02 -9.76 -8.96
N LYS A 105 0.96 -10.36 -8.43
CA LYS A 105 -0.41 -10.15 -8.94
C LYS A 105 -0.91 -8.71 -8.76
N LEU A 106 -0.29 -7.93 -7.88
CA LEU A 106 -0.63 -6.51 -7.70
C LEU A 106 -0.53 -5.71 -9.00
N ILE A 107 0.47 -6.01 -9.85
CA ILE A 107 0.64 -5.31 -11.14
C ILE A 107 -0.53 -5.53 -12.08
N ASN A 108 -1.19 -6.70 -12.03
CA ASN A 108 -2.35 -6.99 -12.88
C ASN A 108 -3.56 -6.09 -12.57
N LEU A 109 -3.65 -5.61 -11.33
CA LEU A 109 -4.74 -4.72 -10.90
C LEU A 109 -4.55 -3.28 -11.41
N LEU A 110 -3.30 -2.89 -11.74
CA LEU A 110 -3.00 -1.56 -12.28
C LEU A 110 -3.42 -1.42 -13.74
N LYS A 111 -3.90 -0.24 -14.09
CA LYS A 111 -3.93 0.22 -15.49
C LYS A 111 -2.52 0.33 -16.05
N ASN A 112 -2.38 0.28 -17.37
CA ASN A 112 -1.12 0.61 -18.01
C ASN A 112 -0.73 2.06 -17.67
N GLY A 113 0.54 2.29 -17.32
CA GLY A 113 1.02 3.58 -16.82
C GLY A 113 0.65 3.89 -15.37
N GLY A 114 -0.05 2.97 -14.67
CA GLY A 114 -0.39 3.11 -13.25
C GLY A 114 0.81 2.88 -12.34
N TYR A 115 0.68 3.28 -11.08
CA TYR A 115 1.77 3.30 -10.10
C TYR A 115 1.49 2.37 -8.92
N LEU A 116 2.49 1.56 -8.53
CA LEU A 116 2.51 0.79 -7.29
C LEU A 116 3.50 1.43 -6.30
N PHE A 117 2.98 1.88 -5.18
CA PHE A 117 3.75 2.32 -4.01
C PHE A 117 3.84 1.16 -3.03
N TYR A 118 5.02 0.61 -2.85
CA TYR A 118 5.25 -0.48 -1.93
C TYR A 118 6.23 -0.08 -0.83
N GLU A 119 5.79 -0.14 0.43
CA GLU A 119 6.64 0.06 1.60
C GLU A 119 6.39 -1.05 2.61
N THR A 120 7.43 -1.79 3.00
CA THR A 120 7.33 -2.69 4.15
C THR A 120 8.69 -2.93 4.80
N PHE A 121 8.66 -3.65 5.90
CA PHE A 121 9.83 -3.92 6.71
C PHE A 121 10.86 -4.79 5.97
N SER A 122 12.14 -4.59 6.27
CA SER A 122 13.27 -5.26 5.64
C SER A 122 14.20 -5.87 6.70
N VAL A 123 15.06 -6.76 6.25
CA VAL A 123 16.12 -7.37 7.07
C VAL A 123 16.87 -6.28 7.85
N GLY A 124 17.16 -6.57 9.12
CA GLY A 124 17.72 -5.58 10.07
C GLY A 124 16.67 -4.94 10.97
N ASN A 125 15.37 -4.96 10.61
CA ASN A 125 14.31 -4.37 11.42
C ASN A 125 14.18 -4.98 12.83
N LYS A 126 14.53 -6.26 13.00
CA LYS A 126 14.47 -6.95 14.32
C LYS A 126 15.19 -6.21 15.45
N ARG A 127 16.17 -5.35 15.13
CA ARG A 127 16.90 -4.52 16.11
C ARG A 127 16.05 -3.39 16.67
N TYR A 128 14.99 -3.01 15.98
CA TYR A 128 14.14 -1.86 16.32
C TYR A 128 12.73 -2.26 16.77
N GLY A 129 12.36 -3.55 16.63
CA GLY A 129 11.04 -4.04 17.05
C GLY A 129 10.42 -5.06 16.11
N SER A 130 9.09 -5.14 16.12
CA SER A 130 8.33 -6.03 15.25
C SER A 130 8.06 -5.36 13.87
N PRO A 131 7.98 -6.17 12.79
CA PRO A 131 8.15 -7.63 12.74
C PRO A 131 9.61 -8.05 12.89
N LYS A 132 9.82 -9.27 13.47
CA LYS A 132 11.15 -9.84 13.69
C LYS A 132 11.42 -11.08 12.83
N TYR A 133 10.35 -11.78 12.41
CA TYR A 133 10.46 -13.04 11.67
C TYR A 133 10.77 -12.78 10.20
N PRO A 134 11.67 -13.59 9.59
CA PRO A 134 12.11 -13.43 8.20
C PRO A 134 10.97 -13.37 7.17
N ASP A 135 9.89 -14.13 7.40
CA ASP A 135 8.74 -14.18 6.49
C ASP A 135 8.04 -12.82 6.31
N PHE A 136 8.17 -11.95 7.29
CA PHE A 136 7.61 -10.59 7.28
C PHE A 136 8.64 -9.50 6.96
N LEU A 137 9.87 -9.89 6.61
CA LEU A 137 10.97 -8.99 6.30
C LEU A 137 11.43 -9.20 4.85
N LEU A 138 11.45 -8.15 4.07
CA LEU A 138 12.05 -8.20 2.74
C LEU A 138 13.55 -8.45 2.81
N ASN A 139 14.06 -9.31 1.94
CA ASN A 139 15.49 -9.46 1.71
C ASN A 139 16.05 -8.23 1.01
N ASN A 140 17.38 -8.11 0.99
CA ASN A 140 18.03 -6.99 0.31
C ASN A 140 17.60 -6.93 -1.17
N ARG A 141 17.18 -5.74 -1.66
CA ARG A 141 16.74 -5.46 -3.03
C ARG A 141 15.55 -6.32 -3.52
N GLU A 142 14.79 -6.95 -2.63
CA GLU A 142 13.72 -7.88 -3.02
C GLU A 142 12.65 -7.19 -3.88
N LEU A 143 12.21 -5.98 -3.55
CA LEU A 143 11.21 -5.26 -4.37
C LEU A 143 11.72 -4.95 -5.79
N ILE A 144 12.98 -4.55 -5.94
CA ILE A 144 13.56 -4.36 -7.28
C ILE A 144 13.54 -5.69 -8.05
N ASN A 145 14.04 -6.77 -7.45
CA ASN A 145 14.16 -8.07 -8.11
C ASN A 145 12.78 -8.62 -8.53
N LEU A 146 11.74 -8.31 -7.77
CA LEU A 146 10.36 -8.75 -8.08
C LEU A 146 9.75 -8.02 -9.28
N PHE A 147 10.03 -6.73 -9.45
CA PHE A 147 9.26 -5.88 -10.35
C PHE A 147 10.04 -5.30 -11.54
N SER A 148 11.37 -5.20 -11.49
CA SER A 148 12.16 -4.48 -12.51
C SER A 148 12.23 -5.14 -13.90
N LYS A 149 11.87 -6.42 -14.04
CA LYS A 149 11.93 -7.10 -15.34
C LYS A 149 10.87 -6.61 -16.33
N GLU A 150 9.70 -6.27 -15.82
CA GLU A 150 8.50 -5.97 -16.63
C GLU A 150 7.91 -4.59 -16.33
N ASN A 151 8.56 -3.82 -15.45
CA ASN A 151 8.06 -2.53 -15.01
C ASN A 151 9.20 -1.54 -14.79
N GLU A 152 8.91 -0.27 -14.86
CA GLU A 152 9.85 0.80 -14.60
C GLU A 152 9.94 1.07 -13.08
N ILE A 153 11.15 1.04 -12.52
CA ILE A 153 11.41 1.45 -11.13
C ILE A 153 11.76 2.92 -11.10
N LEU A 154 10.83 3.75 -10.60
CA LEU A 154 11.02 5.21 -10.54
C LEU A 154 11.83 5.62 -9.32
N SER A 155 11.66 4.94 -8.20
CA SER A 155 12.49 5.17 -7.02
C SER A 155 12.60 3.92 -6.17
N TYR A 156 13.70 3.79 -5.46
CA TYR A 156 13.96 2.73 -4.51
C TYR A 156 14.76 3.23 -3.32
N PHE A 157 14.36 2.77 -2.14
CA PHE A 157 15.08 3.03 -0.89
C PHE A 157 15.11 1.76 -0.05
N ASN A 158 16.22 1.49 0.61
CA ASN A 158 16.35 0.47 1.63
C ASN A 158 17.19 1.02 2.78
N GLY A 159 16.59 1.17 3.95
CA GLY A 159 17.32 1.78 5.05
C GLY A 159 16.45 2.10 6.26
N LYS A 160 17.04 2.91 7.13
CA LYS A 160 16.43 3.37 8.37
C LYS A 160 15.37 4.44 8.08
N VAL A 161 14.16 4.19 8.57
CA VAL A 161 13.05 5.15 8.53
C VAL A 161 12.75 5.59 9.96
N ILE A 162 12.61 6.90 10.17
CA ILE A 162 12.26 7.51 11.44
C ILE A 162 10.90 8.16 11.29
N GLU A 163 9.88 7.48 11.77
CA GLU A 163 8.49 7.94 11.87
C GLU A 163 8.09 7.91 13.35
N GLU A 164 6.91 7.40 13.69
CA GLU A 164 6.54 7.18 15.10
C GLU A 164 7.52 6.25 15.84
N LYS A 165 8.14 5.32 15.10
CA LYS A 165 9.19 4.41 15.59
C LYS A 165 10.27 4.27 14.54
N ILE A 166 11.49 4.00 15.00
CA ILE A 166 12.60 3.63 14.11
C ILE A 166 12.32 2.25 13.52
N SER A 167 12.53 2.09 12.22
CA SER A 167 12.40 0.82 11.53
C SER A 167 13.35 0.73 10.35
N ILE A 168 13.62 -0.48 9.87
CA ILE A 168 14.31 -0.70 8.58
C ILE A 168 13.26 -1.13 7.57
N LYS A 169 13.15 -0.38 6.47
CA LYS A 169 12.16 -0.61 5.43
C LYS A 169 12.76 -0.57 4.03
N GLN A 170 12.11 -1.24 3.10
CA GLN A 170 12.24 -0.95 1.68
C GLN A 170 11.04 -0.14 1.22
N ARG A 171 11.31 0.82 0.34
CA ARG A 171 10.34 1.61 -0.40
C ARG A 171 10.60 1.45 -1.88
N CYS A 172 9.58 1.21 -2.67
CA CYS A 172 9.72 1.12 -4.11
C CYS A 172 8.52 1.79 -4.77
N LEU A 173 8.79 2.69 -5.70
CA LEU A 173 7.80 3.26 -6.60
C LEU A 173 7.98 2.62 -7.97
N ILE A 174 6.98 1.89 -8.39
CA ILE A 174 6.96 1.11 -9.62
C ILE A 174 5.90 1.70 -10.54
N LYS A 175 6.23 1.91 -11.82
CA LYS A 175 5.28 2.26 -12.87
C LYS A 175 5.09 1.07 -13.78
N LYS A 176 3.84 0.65 -13.96
CA LYS A 176 3.48 -0.39 -14.93
C LYS A 176 3.70 0.10 -16.35
N THR A 177 4.45 -0.65 -17.16
CA THR A 177 4.79 -0.24 -18.54
C THR A 177 3.80 -0.77 -19.58
N SER A 178 3.23 -1.95 -19.37
CA SER A 178 2.30 -2.59 -20.33
C SER A 178 1.25 -3.46 -19.66
#